data_29a503d45ac7a07b425b5dc5b68f16eb
#
_entry.id   29a503d45ac7a07b425b5dc5b68f16eb
#
_cell.length_a   1.000
_cell.length_b   1.000
_cell.length_c   1.000
_cell.angle_alpha   90.00
_cell.angle_beta   90.00
_cell.angle_gamma   90.00
#
_symmetry.space_group_name_H-M   'P 1'
#
loop_
_entity.id
_entity.type
_entity.pdbx_description
1 polymer ?
#
loop_
_entity_poly.entity_id
_entity_poly.type
_entity_poly.pdbx_seq_one_letter_code
_entity_poly.pdbx_strand_id
1 'polypeptide(L)'
;EYNGALQILKVIMSYEYLWINIRVKGGAYGCMSNFNRLGEGYFVSYRDPNLGRTLEIYDGVPEYLENFTVSERDMTKYIIGTISNIDQPMTPATKGDRSMNLYMNHVSAEMIRKEREQILTANQEDIRALAGVARAVLANDQICVIGNEAKIEEEKELFMTVENLF
;
A
#
# COMPACT_ATOMS: atom_id res chain seq x y z
N GLU A 1 9.02 3.37 -12.69
CA GLU A 1 10.19 3.59 -11.83
C GLU A 1 9.72 3.86 -10.40
N TYR A 2 10.41 3.33 -9.39
CA TYR A 2 10.08 3.57 -7.98
C TYR A 2 10.25 5.05 -7.63
N ASN A 3 9.28 5.62 -6.89
CA ASN A 3 9.25 7.01 -6.47
C ASN A 3 8.95 7.11 -4.97
N GLY A 4 9.60 8.03 -4.26
CA GLY A 4 9.39 8.28 -2.83
C GLY A 4 7.94 8.62 -2.46
N ALA A 5 7.15 9.18 -3.38
CA ALA A 5 5.72 9.42 -3.17
C ALA A 5 4.91 8.14 -2.87
N LEU A 6 5.39 6.95 -3.26
CA LEU A 6 4.79 5.67 -2.90
C LEU A 6 4.81 5.40 -1.39
N GLN A 7 5.79 5.95 -0.66
CA GLN A 7 5.82 5.86 0.80
C GLN A 7 4.74 6.75 1.44
N ILE A 8 4.47 7.90 0.83
CA ILE A 8 3.37 8.80 1.26
C ILE A 8 2.03 8.14 0.96
N LEU A 9 1.88 7.51 -0.22
CA LEU A 9 0.67 6.76 -0.58
C LEU A 9 0.35 5.68 0.46
N LYS A 10 1.35 4.96 0.94
CA LYS A 10 1.17 3.95 1.99
C LYS A 10 0.56 4.56 3.27
N VAL A 11 1.00 5.76 3.66
CA VAL A 11 0.44 6.48 4.81
C VAL A 11 -1.00 6.91 4.52
N ILE A 12 -1.26 7.52 3.37
CA ILE A 12 -2.61 7.94 2.96
C ILE A 12 -3.57 6.75 2.97
N MET A 13 -3.22 5.63 2.35
CA MET A 13 -4.06 4.43 2.31
C MET A 13 -4.35 3.87 3.71
N SER A 14 -3.38 3.92 4.62
CA SER A 14 -3.49 3.38 5.98
C SER A 14 -4.38 4.21 6.91
N TYR A 15 -4.66 5.47 6.59
CA TYR A 15 -5.47 6.36 7.45
C TYR A 15 -6.74 6.88 6.77
N GLU A 16 -6.79 6.89 5.44
CA GLU A 16 -7.90 7.45 4.68
C GLU A 16 -8.68 6.36 3.93
N TYR A 17 -8.40 6.16 2.67
CA TYR A 17 -9.26 5.41 1.75
C TYR A 17 -9.49 3.96 2.17
N LEU A 18 -8.44 3.17 2.36
CA LEU A 18 -8.58 1.76 2.74
C LEU A 18 -9.10 1.63 4.17
N TRP A 19 -8.53 2.41 5.08
CA TRP A 19 -8.95 2.39 6.48
C TRP A 19 -10.44 2.70 6.65
N ILE A 20 -10.92 3.76 6.01
CA ILE A 20 -12.32 4.18 6.13
C ILE A 20 -13.25 3.15 5.49
N ASN A 21 -12.93 2.66 4.29
CA ASN A 21 -13.85 1.83 3.52
C ASN A 21 -13.80 0.36 3.92
N ILE A 22 -12.61 -0.20 4.19
CA ILE A 22 -12.43 -1.62 4.51
C ILE A 22 -12.57 -1.86 6.01
N ARG A 23 -11.90 -1.05 6.85
CA ARG A 23 -11.93 -1.27 8.29
C ARG A 23 -13.15 -0.64 8.97
N VAL A 24 -13.34 0.68 8.83
CA VAL A 24 -14.38 1.40 9.58
C VAL A 24 -15.76 1.03 9.06
N LYS A 25 -16.00 1.10 7.76
CA LYS A 25 -17.29 0.78 7.14
C LYS A 25 -17.45 -0.71 6.83
N GLY A 26 -16.37 -1.41 6.48
CA GLY A 26 -16.39 -2.81 6.09
C GLY A 26 -16.29 -3.78 7.27
N GLY A 27 -15.76 -3.36 8.41
CA GLY A 27 -15.62 -4.18 9.61
C GLY A 27 -14.41 -5.12 9.62
N ALA A 28 -13.48 -4.98 8.69
CA ALA A 28 -12.21 -5.71 8.70
C ALA A 28 -11.37 -5.33 9.93
N TYR A 29 -10.55 -6.26 10.42
CA TYR A 29 -9.64 -5.99 11.54
C TYR A 29 -8.50 -5.04 11.11
N GLY A 30 -7.99 -5.21 9.90
CA GLY A 30 -6.96 -4.35 9.33
C GLY A 30 -6.92 -4.39 7.81
N CYS A 31 -6.30 -3.37 7.24
CA CYS A 31 -6.03 -3.28 5.81
C CYS A 31 -4.72 -2.51 5.59
N MET A 32 -4.01 -2.82 4.51
CA MET A 32 -2.79 -2.14 4.14
C MET A 32 -2.53 -2.23 2.63
N SER A 33 -1.64 -1.38 2.15
CA SER A 33 -1.03 -1.49 0.83
C SER A 33 0.48 -1.37 0.95
N ASN A 34 1.19 -1.96 0.04
CA ASN A 34 2.64 -1.81 -0.05
C ASN A 34 3.09 -1.73 -1.49
N PHE A 35 4.12 -0.93 -1.73
CA PHE A 35 4.79 -0.79 -3.01
C PHE A 35 6.29 -0.70 -2.73
N ASN A 36 7.08 -1.57 -3.28
CA ASN A 36 8.51 -1.64 -3.00
C ASN A 36 9.38 -1.35 -4.24
N ARG A 37 10.69 -1.23 -4.02
CA ARG A 37 11.67 -0.96 -5.06
C ARG A 37 11.88 -2.11 -6.05
N LEU A 38 11.44 -3.32 -5.69
CA LEU A 38 11.55 -4.52 -6.54
C LEU A 38 10.41 -4.61 -7.56
N GLY A 39 9.47 -3.65 -7.53
CA GLY A 39 8.31 -3.62 -8.43
C GLY A 39 7.13 -4.43 -7.91
N GLU A 40 7.17 -4.89 -6.67
CA GLU A 40 6.04 -5.55 -6.04
C GLU A 40 5.07 -4.51 -5.48
N GLY A 41 3.80 -4.69 -5.78
CA GLY A 41 2.71 -3.88 -5.23
C GLY A 41 1.54 -4.79 -4.85
N TYR A 42 0.92 -4.53 -3.70
CA TYR A 42 -0.24 -5.29 -3.25
C TYR A 42 -1.15 -4.46 -2.34
N PHE A 43 -2.40 -4.89 -2.29
CA PHE A 43 -3.39 -4.51 -1.30
C PHE A 43 -3.76 -5.75 -0.48
N VAL A 44 -4.00 -5.61 0.80
CA VAL A 44 -4.38 -6.73 1.67
C VAL A 44 -5.34 -6.28 2.75
N SER A 45 -6.30 -7.15 3.09
CA SER A 45 -7.13 -7.04 4.27
C SER A 45 -6.93 -8.26 5.17
N TYR A 46 -7.22 -8.09 6.45
CA TYR A 46 -7.06 -9.13 7.46
C TYR A 46 -8.30 -9.24 8.32
N ARG A 47 -8.79 -10.47 8.51
CA ARG A 47 -10.08 -10.75 9.18
C ARG A 47 -11.19 -9.88 8.63
N ASP A 48 -11.32 -9.91 7.32
CA ASP A 48 -12.29 -9.14 6.56
C ASP A 48 -13.57 -9.97 6.36
N PRO A 49 -14.74 -9.47 6.78
CA PRO A 49 -15.99 -10.17 6.55
C PRO A 49 -16.54 -10.03 5.13
N ASN A 50 -15.96 -9.13 4.31
CA ASN A 50 -16.45 -8.85 2.95
C ASN A 50 -15.39 -9.20 1.92
N LEU A 51 -15.71 -10.06 0.99
CA LEU A 51 -14.76 -10.46 -0.03
C LEU A 51 -14.89 -9.59 -1.29
N GLY A 52 -15.95 -9.74 -2.08
CA GLY A 52 -16.14 -8.98 -3.32
C GLY A 52 -16.15 -7.47 -3.10
N ARG A 53 -16.84 -6.98 -2.06
CA ARG A 53 -16.85 -5.56 -1.73
C ARG A 53 -15.44 -5.00 -1.46
N THR A 54 -14.57 -5.76 -0.83
CA THR A 54 -13.19 -5.32 -0.57
C THR A 54 -12.39 -5.24 -1.86
N LEU A 55 -12.59 -6.17 -2.80
CA LEU A 55 -12.01 -6.09 -4.14
C LEU A 55 -12.49 -4.85 -4.91
N GLU A 56 -13.79 -4.55 -4.87
CA GLU A 56 -14.35 -3.32 -5.46
C GLU A 56 -13.70 -2.04 -4.87
N ILE A 57 -13.40 -2.05 -3.56
CA ILE A 57 -12.70 -0.92 -2.92
C ILE A 57 -11.26 -0.82 -3.44
N TYR A 58 -10.56 -1.92 -3.65
CA TYR A 58 -9.23 -1.89 -4.26
C TYR A 58 -9.29 -1.34 -5.70
N ASP A 59 -10.25 -1.77 -6.50
CA ASP A 59 -10.47 -1.29 -7.86
C ASP A 59 -10.79 0.21 -7.92
N GLY A 60 -11.36 0.76 -6.87
CA GLY A 60 -11.61 2.20 -6.74
C GLY A 60 -10.38 3.05 -6.38
N VAL A 61 -9.23 2.44 -6.01
CA VAL A 61 -8.02 3.19 -5.63
C VAL A 61 -7.51 4.12 -6.71
N PRO A 62 -7.42 3.73 -8.00
CA PRO A 62 -6.96 4.63 -9.06
C PRO A 62 -7.82 5.88 -9.19
N GLU A 63 -9.14 5.75 -9.16
CA GLU A 63 -10.07 6.88 -9.23
C GLU A 63 -9.93 7.81 -8.02
N TYR A 64 -9.81 7.24 -6.82
CA TYR A 64 -9.54 8.01 -5.61
C TYR A 64 -8.26 8.84 -5.75
N LEU A 65 -7.19 8.25 -6.28
CA LEU A 65 -5.92 8.93 -6.48
C LEU A 65 -6.01 10.05 -7.53
N GLU A 66 -6.69 9.84 -8.64
CA GLU A 66 -6.89 10.87 -9.68
C GLU A 66 -7.62 12.10 -9.14
N ASN A 67 -8.56 11.87 -8.24
CA ASN A 67 -9.35 12.92 -7.59
C ASN A 67 -8.76 13.39 -6.25
N PHE A 68 -7.55 12.93 -5.90
CA PHE A 68 -6.95 13.26 -4.63
C PHE A 68 -6.77 14.77 -4.44
N THR A 69 -7.40 15.30 -3.40
CA THR A 69 -7.35 16.72 -3.07
C THR A 69 -7.32 16.89 -1.56
N VAL A 70 -6.30 17.58 -1.06
CA VAL A 70 -6.12 17.86 0.37
C VAL A 70 -5.57 19.26 0.56
N SER A 71 -5.69 19.80 1.77
CA SER A 71 -5.04 21.08 2.11
C SER A 71 -3.51 20.91 2.18
N GLU A 72 -2.75 22.01 2.01
CA GLU A 72 -1.30 21.99 2.21
C GLU A 72 -0.91 21.49 3.61
N ARG A 73 -1.73 21.80 4.61
CA ARG A 73 -1.54 21.34 5.98
C ARG A 73 -1.66 19.81 6.08
N ASP A 74 -2.61 19.22 5.40
CA ASP A 74 -2.82 17.77 5.44
C ASP A 74 -1.76 17.04 4.61
N MET A 75 -1.36 17.60 3.47
CA MET A 75 -0.22 17.07 2.71
C MET A 75 1.06 17.07 3.57
N THR A 76 1.32 18.16 4.31
CA THR A 76 2.44 18.25 5.26
C THR A 76 2.36 17.16 6.34
N LYS A 77 1.17 16.85 6.88
CA LYS A 77 1.00 15.76 7.86
C LYS A 77 1.39 14.40 7.28
N TYR A 78 0.99 14.09 6.04
CA TYR A 78 1.36 12.83 5.39
C TYR A 78 2.87 12.74 5.17
N ILE A 79 3.52 13.84 4.75
CA ILE A 79 4.98 13.90 4.61
C ILE A 79 5.66 13.66 5.96
N ILE A 80 5.24 14.35 7.02
CA ILE A 80 5.80 14.18 8.37
C ILE A 80 5.59 12.74 8.86
N GLY A 81 4.40 12.18 8.70
CA GLY A 81 4.10 10.79 9.06
C GLY A 81 4.99 9.80 8.32
N THR A 82 5.22 10.03 7.03
CA THR A 82 6.11 9.20 6.21
C THR A 82 7.56 9.28 6.69
N ILE A 83 8.08 10.49 6.93
CA ILE A 83 9.45 10.68 7.43
C ILE A 83 9.61 10.08 8.82
N SER A 84 8.63 10.23 9.70
CA SER A 84 8.65 9.62 11.04
C SER A 84 8.78 8.09 10.99
N ASN A 85 8.12 7.45 10.03
CA ASN A 85 8.23 6.00 9.83
C ASN A 85 9.62 5.58 9.31
N ILE A 86 10.25 6.40 8.47
CA ILE A 86 11.58 6.13 7.90
C ILE A 86 12.69 6.38 8.92
N ASP A 87 12.53 7.41 9.74
CA ASP A 87 13.55 7.89 10.69
C ASP A 87 13.42 7.28 12.09
N GLN A 88 12.71 6.16 12.23
CA GLN A 88 12.60 5.50 13.52
C GLN A 88 13.97 5.10 14.08
N PRO A 89 14.21 5.29 15.39
CA PRO A 89 15.43 4.83 16.05
C PRO A 89 15.65 3.34 15.84
N MET A 90 16.86 2.97 15.47
CA MET A 90 17.23 1.57 15.23
C MET A 90 18.27 1.09 16.22
N THR A 91 18.09 -0.13 16.73
CA THR A 91 19.12 -0.83 17.48
C THR A 91 20.34 -1.16 16.59
N PRO A 92 21.52 -1.46 17.15
CA PRO A 92 22.66 -1.91 16.36
C PRO A 92 22.35 -3.12 15.46
N ALA A 93 21.58 -4.10 15.96
CA ALA A 93 21.17 -5.26 15.18
C ALA A 93 20.30 -4.85 13.97
N THR A 94 19.25 -4.05 14.19
CA THR A 94 18.37 -3.57 13.14
C THR A 94 19.12 -2.73 12.07
N LYS A 95 20.15 -1.96 12.49
CA LYS A 95 21.02 -1.24 11.55
C LYS A 95 21.82 -2.20 10.68
N GLY A 96 22.33 -3.28 11.26
CA GLY A 96 23.04 -4.34 10.56
C GLY A 96 22.14 -5.01 9.51
N ASP A 97 20.96 -5.46 9.94
CA ASP A 97 19.96 -6.08 9.05
C ASP A 97 19.56 -5.16 7.91
N ARG A 98 19.29 -3.89 8.20
CA ARG A 98 18.99 -2.89 7.17
C ARG A 98 20.14 -2.71 6.19
N SER A 99 21.37 -2.60 6.68
CA SER A 99 22.55 -2.43 5.81
C SER A 99 22.74 -3.63 4.90
N MET A 100 22.59 -4.84 5.43
CA MET A 100 22.65 -6.08 4.65
C MET A 100 21.56 -6.11 3.58
N ASN A 101 20.30 -5.81 3.94
CA ASN A 101 19.18 -5.77 2.99
C ASN A 101 19.42 -4.74 1.87
N LEU A 102 19.90 -3.55 2.21
CA LEU A 102 20.23 -2.52 1.20
C LEU A 102 21.33 -3.00 0.26
N TYR A 103 22.37 -3.64 0.79
CA TYR A 103 23.47 -4.20 0.00
C TYR A 103 22.98 -5.31 -0.94
N MET A 104 22.22 -6.27 -0.43
CA MET A 104 21.69 -7.41 -1.20
C MET A 104 20.74 -6.97 -2.32
N ASN A 105 19.98 -5.90 -2.10
CA ASN A 105 19.05 -5.33 -3.08
C ASN A 105 19.67 -4.21 -3.93
N HIS A 106 20.99 -4.02 -3.88
CA HIS A 106 21.73 -3.01 -4.65
C HIS A 106 21.20 -1.57 -4.46
N VAL A 107 20.71 -1.24 -3.25
CA VAL A 107 20.20 0.10 -2.94
C VAL A 107 21.33 0.99 -2.44
N SER A 108 21.73 1.96 -3.26
CA SER A 108 22.79 2.90 -2.92
C SER A 108 22.33 4.01 -1.96
N ALA A 109 23.31 4.64 -1.30
CA ALA A 109 23.03 5.82 -0.47
C ALA A 109 22.45 7.00 -1.27
N GLU A 110 22.76 7.10 -2.55
CA GLU A 110 22.18 8.10 -3.44
C GLU A 110 20.69 7.83 -3.71
N MET A 111 20.32 6.58 -3.95
CA MET A 111 18.91 6.17 -4.11
C MET A 111 18.09 6.49 -2.85
N ILE A 112 18.66 6.29 -1.66
CA ILE A 112 18.00 6.62 -0.38
C ILE A 112 17.83 8.14 -0.25
N ARG A 113 18.84 8.92 -0.59
CA ARG A 113 18.75 10.40 -0.58
C ARG A 113 17.71 10.91 -1.56
N LYS A 114 17.70 10.40 -2.79
CA LYS A 114 16.71 10.74 -3.82
C LYS A 114 15.28 10.44 -3.34
N GLU A 115 15.06 9.26 -2.77
CA GLU A 115 13.75 8.90 -2.21
C GLU A 115 13.33 9.89 -1.11
N ARG A 116 14.23 10.20 -0.19
CA ARG A 116 13.94 11.15 0.90
C ARG A 116 13.62 12.55 0.36
N GLU A 117 14.35 13.03 -0.63
CA GLU A 117 14.07 14.28 -1.30
C GLU A 117 12.70 14.28 -1.96
N GLN A 118 12.36 13.23 -2.70
CA GLN A 118 11.05 13.04 -3.31
C GLN A 118 9.91 13.07 -2.29
N ILE A 119 10.11 12.48 -1.11
CA ILE A 119 9.11 12.54 -0.02
C ILE A 119 8.96 13.96 0.51
N LEU A 120 10.08 14.66 0.78
CA LEU A 120 10.06 15.99 1.38
C LEU A 120 9.51 17.08 0.45
N THR A 121 9.64 16.88 -0.85
CA THR A 121 9.18 17.84 -1.87
C THR A 121 7.86 17.45 -2.53
N ALA A 122 7.27 16.33 -2.12
CA ALA A 122 6.05 15.80 -2.72
C ALA A 122 4.86 16.77 -2.54
N ASN A 123 4.02 16.78 -3.55
CA ASN A 123 2.78 17.54 -3.59
C ASN A 123 1.59 16.66 -4.04
N GLN A 124 0.40 17.22 -4.18
CA GLN A 124 -0.81 16.49 -4.58
C GLN A 124 -0.69 15.88 -5.97
N GLU A 125 -0.02 16.54 -6.90
CA GLU A 125 0.13 16.05 -8.27
C GLU A 125 1.00 14.78 -8.30
N ASP A 126 2.02 14.71 -7.43
CA ASP A 126 2.85 13.53 -7.28
C ASP A 126 2.02 12.34 -6.79
N ILE A 127 1.05 12.57 -5.89
CA ILE A 127 0.13 11.52 -5.41
C ILE A 127 -0.84 11.11 -6.52
N ARG A 128 -1.43 12.06 -7.26
CA ARG A 128 -2.32 11.77 -8.40
C ARG A 128 -1.63 10.95 -9.48
N ALA A 129 -0.37 11.25 -9.77
CA ALA A 129 0.43 10.51 -10.75
C ALA A 129 0.58 9.02 -10.40
N LEU A 130 0.41 8.62 -9.13
CA LEU A 130 0.47 7.23 -8.69
C LEU A 130 -0.76 6.39 -9.10
N ALA A 131 -1.84 7.01 -9.58
CA ALA A 131 -3.01 6.29 -10.10
C ALA A 131 -2.63 5.26 -11.17
N GLY A 132 -1.66 5.60 -12.05
CA GLY A 132 -1.14 4.67 -13.07
C GLY A 132 -0.45 3.45 -12.47
N VAL A 133 0.27 3.61 -11.35
CA VAL A 133 0.91 2.50 -10.64
C VAL A 133 -0.14 1.58 -10.02
N ALA A 134 -1.15 2.16 -9.35
CA ALA A 134 -2.25 1.39 -8.76
C ALA A 134 -3.00 0.58 -9.83
N ARG A 135 -3.31 1.18 -11.00
CA ARG A 135 -3.91 0.45 -12.13
C ARG A 135 -3.05 -0.69 -12.62
N ALA A 136 -1.74 -0.48 -12.74
CA ALA A 136 -0.84 -1.53 -13.20
C ALA A 136 -0.78 -2.72 -12.24
N VAL A 137 -0.90 -2.49 -10.92
CA VAL A 137 -0.98 -3.55 -9.91
C VAL A 137 -2.30 -4.31 -10.04
N LEU A 138 -3.42 -3.61 -10.11
CA LEU A 138 -4.75 -4.21 -10.18
C LEU A 138 -4.99 -4.94 -11.50
N ALA A 139 -4.45 -4.44 -12.61
CA ALA A 139 -4.59 -5.06 -13.94
C ALA A 139 -3.96 -6.46 -14.04
N ASN A 140 -3.12 -6.87 -13.10
CA ASN A 140 -2.57 -8.22 -13.06
C ASN A 140 -3.57 -9.26 -12.56
N ASP A 141 -4.65 -8.83 -11.92
CA ASP A 141 -5.74 -9.67 -11.41
C ASP A 141 -5.25 -10.89 -10.60
N GLN A 142 -4.22 -10.68 -9.78
CA GLN A 142 -3.62 -11.72 -8.94
C GLN A 142 -4.27 -11.66 -7.55
N ILE A 143 -5.30 -12.48 -7.35
CA ILE A 143 -6.08 -12.53 -6.13
C ILE A 143 -5.78 -13.82 -5.38
N CYS A 144 -5.49 -13.72 -4.09
CA CYS A 144 -5.34 -14.86 -3.19
C CYS A 144 -6.08 -14.59 -1.89
N VAL A 145 -6.95 -15.51 -1.50
CA VAL A 145 -7.75 -15.41 -0.28
C VAL A 145 -7.61 -16.69 0.53
N ILE A 146 -7.40 -16.53 1.82
CA ILE A 146 -7.47 -17.61 2.81
C ILE A 146 -8.55 -17.25 3.81
N GLY A 147 -9.59 -18.07 3.92
CA GLY A 147 -10.73 -17.72 4.75
C GLY A 147 -11.70 -18.86 5.01
N ASN A 148 -12.89 -18.50 5.45
CA ASN A 148 -13.96 -19.44 5.71
C ASN A 148 -14.49 -20.05 4.41
N GLU A 149 -14.59 -21.37 4.36
CA GLU A 149 -15.03 -22.14 3.18
C GLU A 149 -16.38 -21.64 2.65
N ALA A 150 -17.38 -21.48 3.50
CA ALA A 150 -18.72 -21.07 3.07
C ALA A 150 -18.71 -19.66 2.43
N LYS A 151 -17.89 -18.74 2.96
CA LYS A 151 -17.75 -17.39 2.40
C LYS A 151 -17.04 -17.39 1.05
N ILE A 152 -16.04 -18.22 0.88
CA ILE A 152 -15.32 -18.37 -0.39
C ILE A 152 -16.24 -19.04 -1.43
N GLU A 153 -17.03 -20.02 -1.03
CA GLU A 153 -17.97 -20.70 -1.93
C GLU A 153 -19.13 -19.78 -2.36
N GLU A 154 -19.58 -18.85 -1.50
CA GLU A 154 -20.60 -17.83 -1.86
C GLU A 154 -20.16 -16.94 -3.02
N GLU A 155 -18.84 -16.67 -3.16
CA GLU A 155 -18.26 -15.77 -4.16
C GLU A 155 -17.16 -16.46 -5.00
N LYS A 156 -17.30 -17.76 -5.23
CA LYS A 156 -16.29 -18.60 -5.90
C LYS A 156 -15.96 -18.20 -7.33
N GLU A 157 -16.88 -17.52 -7.99
CA GLU A 157 -16.68 -16.98 -9.35
C GLU A 157 -15.57 -15.94 -9.44
N LEU A 158 -15.15 -15.38 -8.30
CA LEU A 158 -14.01 -14.47 -8.23
C LEU A 158 -12.65 -15.18 -8.37
N PHE A 159 -12.64 -16.51 -8.31
CA PHE A 159 -11.40 -17.29 -8.26
C PHE A 159 -11.30 -18.30 -9.41
N MET A 160 -10.11 -18.46 -9.95
CA MET A 160 -9.82 -19.53 -10.91
C MET A 160 -9.78 -20.92 -10.25
N THR A 161 -9.35 -20.99 -9.00
CA THR A 161 -9.18 -22.23 -8.27
C THR A 161 -9.54 -22.01 -6.80
N VAL A 162 -10.28 -22.96 -6.22
CA VAL A 162 -10.58 -23.02 -4.78
C VAL A 162 -10.12 -24.37 -4.27
N GLU A 163 -9.31 -24.38 -3.22
CA GLU A 163 -8.73 -25.59 -2.63
C GLU A 163 -8.93 -25.60 -1.12
N ASN A 164 -9.14 -26.79 -0.56
CA ASN A 164 -9.16 -26.97 0.89
C ASN A 164 -7.72 -27.05 1.41
N LEU A 165 -7.44 -26.32 2.48
CA LEU A 165 -6.11 -26.31 3.11
C LEU A 165 -5.90 -27.47 4.10
N PHE A 166 -6.99 -28.11 4.57
CA PHE A 166 -6.97 -29.18 5.59
C PHE A 166 -7.89 -30.34 5.22
#